data_f2d6a250413b11a2941293b05ab15c2d
#
_entry.id   f2d6a250413b11a2941293b05ab15c2d
#
_cell.length_a   1.000
_cell.length_b   1.000
_cell.length_c   1.000
_cell.angle_alpha   90.00
_cell.angle_beta   90.00
_cell.angle_gamma   90.00
#
_symmetry.space_group_name_H-M   'P 1'
#
loop_
_entity.id
_entity.type
_entity.pdbx_description
1 polymer ?
#
loop_
_entity_poly.entity_id
_entity_poly.type
_entity_poly.pdbx_seq_one_letter_code
_entity_poly.pdbx_strand_id
1 'polypeptide(L)'
;MVEESCSLIGAWVEPKYIIPAAMVLLSSGLFPFLLHKYKIAREREEKLFDTRKSEYQEYFKVMEKAARLAGQDYDKFLSSTLPEASLRLYKEESSPESIVHYQNTMSEFTKGIQEGFQKATHELVGLRIVCSDALAELLDKFESLYKEILALQPMMLHEIKESMTPESFISGEFNFETPTQVKMVEMGKDLGLLRDAIIKQMRSELGYKS
;
A
#
# COMPACT_ATOMS: atom_id res chain seq x y z
N MET A 1 35.16 -47.87 -56.40
CA MET A 1 34.17 -47.81 -55.30
C MET A 1 34.15 -46.45 -54.50
N VAL A 2 34.88 -45.44 -54.92
CA VAL A 2 34.91 -44.13 -54.22
C VAL A 2 34.15 -43.07 -55.03
N GLU A 3 33.95 -43.25 -56.34
CA GLU A 3 33.23 -42.24 -57.15
C GLU A 3 31.71 -42.30 -57.08
N GLU A 4 31.11 -43.44 -56.73
CA GLU A 4 29.63 -43.51 -56.54
C GLU A 4 29.11 -42.83 -55.24
N SER A 5 29.96 -42.73 -54.22
CA SER A 5 29.58 -42.10 -52.98
C SER A 5 29.48 -40.55 -53.05
N CYS A 6 30.24 -39.93 -53.97
CA CYS A 6 30.21 -38.49 -54.19
C CYS A 6 28.98 -38.04 -54.99
N SER A 7 28.41 -38.86 -55.84
CA SER A 7 27.22 -38.49 -56.64
C SER A 7 25.93 -38.48 -55.81
N LEU A 8 25.84 -39.31 -54.78
CA LEU A 8 24.69 -39.37 -53.89
C LEU A 8 24.59 -38.15 -53.02
N ILE A 9 25.73 -37.62 -52.55
CA ILE A 9 25.75 -36.39 -51.71
C ILE A 9 25.35 -35.13 -52.52
N GLY A 10 25.81 -35.08 -53.81
CA GLY A 10 25.45 -33.98 -54.72
C GLY A 10 23.96 -33.90 -55.04
N ALA A 11 23.26 -35.04 -55.13
CA ALA A 11 21.84 -35.10 -55.44
C ALA A 11 20.96 -34.58 -54.28
N TRP A 12 21.43 -34.66 -53.03
CA TRP A 12 20.74 -34.18 -51.89
C TRP A 12 20.90 -32.65 -51.66
N VAL A 13 21.86 -32.03 -52.33
CA VAL A 13 22.13 -30.58 -52.20
C VAL A 13 21.41 -29.78 -53.31
N GLU A 14 20.67 -30.42 -54.19
CA GLU A 14 19.86 -29.69 -55.17
C GLU A 14 18.75 -28.86 -54.48
N PRO A 15 18.58 -27.59 -54.89
CA PRO A 15 17.60 -26.69 -54.29
C PRO A 15 16.16 -27.23 -54.22
N LYS A 16 15.81 -28.10 -55.20
CA LYS A 16 14.46 -28.72 -55.27
C LYS A 16 14.15 -29.65 -54.10
N TYR A 17 15.17 -30.21 -53.39
CA TYR A 17 14.99 -31.07 -52.23
C TYR A 17 15.25 -30.31 -50.91
N ILE A 18 16.17 -29.34 -50.92
CA ILE A 18 16.54 -28.59 -49.75
C ILE A 18 15.37 -27.65 -49.34
N ILE A 19 14.75 -26.99 -50.30
CA ILE A 19 13.64 -26.06 -50.02
C ILE A 19 12.45 -26.76 -49.35
N PRO A 20 11.92 -27.89 -49.85
CA PRO A 20 10.85 -28.62 -49.17
C PRO A 20 11.25 -29.13 -47.78
N ALA A 21 12.48 -29.69 -47.63
CA ALA A 21 12.99 -30.19 -46.37
C ALA A 21 13.14 -29.07 -45.33
N ALA A 22 13.66 -27.90 -45.71
CA ALA A 22 13.77 -26.73 -44.90
C ALA A 22 12.38 -26.20 -44.49
N MET A 23 11.42 -26.16 -45.40
CA MET A 23 10.06 -25.77 -45.12
C MET A 23 9.35 -26.71 -44.13
N VAL A 24 9.56 -28.01 -44.24
CA VAL A 24 9.04 -29.02 -43.30
C VAL A 24 9.68 -28.83 -41.92
N LEU A 25 10.99 -28.64 -41.81
CA LEU A 25 11.68 -28.39 -40.55
C LEU A 25 11.22 -27.08 -39.89
N LEU A 26 11.06 -26.02 -40.68
CA LEU A 26 10.54 -24.73 -40.18
C LEU A 26 9.10 -24.85 -39.72
N SER A 27 8.24 -25.50 -40.48
CA SER A 27 6.81 -25.61 -40.17
C SER A 27 6.51 -26.62 -39.06
N SER A 28 7.26 -27.74 -38.97
CA SER A 28 6.98 -28.80 -37.99
C SER A 28 7.75 -28.65 -36.65
N GLY A 29 8.87 -27.96 -36.66
CA GLY A 29 9.73 -27.86 -35.48
C GLY A 29 9.91 -26.42 -34.93
N LEU A 30 10.50 -25.56 -35.75
CA LEU A 30 10.90 -24.22 -35.28
C LEU A 30 9.69 -23.30 -35.03
N PHE A 31 8.73 -23.32 -35.93
CA PHE A 31 7.56 -22.43 -35.86
C PHE A 31 6.62 -22.77 -34.66
N PRO A 32 6.24 -24.03 -34.42
CA PRO A 32 5.49 -24.41 -33.23
C PRO A 32 6.24 -24.12 -31.91
N PHE A 33 7.58 -24.32 -31.90
CA PHE A 33 8.39 -24.01 -30.72
C PHE A 33 8.43 -22.50 -30.39
N LEU A 34 8.60 -21.65 -31.40
CA LEU A 34 8.55 -20.19 -31.23
C LEU A 34 7.17 -19.72 -30.82
N LEU A 35 6.10 -20.24 -31.42
CA LEU A 35 4.73 -19.95 -31.03
C LEU A 35 4.44 -20.38 -29.59
N HIS A 36 4.95 -21.57 -29.20
CA HIS A 36 4.77 -22.06 -27.84
C HIS A 36 5.48 -21.17 -26.81
N LYS A 37 6.74 -20.77 -27.08
CA LYS A 37 7.45 -19.79 -26.23
C LYS A 37 6.73 -18.46 -26.13
N TYR A 38 6.25 -17.94 -27.27
CA TYR A 38 5.50 -16.69 -27.29
C TYR A 38 4.19 -16.80 -26.50
N LYS A 39 3.47 -17.90 -26.65
CA LYS A 39 2.23 -18.18 -25.90
C LYS A 39 2.48 -18.24 -24.40
N ILE A 40 3.52 -18.97 -23.96
CA ILE A 40 3.90 -19.06 -22.54
C ILE A 40 4.29 -17.69 -21.97
N ALA A 41 5.07 -16.90 -22.74
CA ALA A 41 5.45 -15.56 -22.31
C ALA A 41 4.21 -14.67 -22.11
N ARG A 42 3.30 -14.68 -23.09
CA ARG A 42 2.04 -13.93 -23.02
C ARG A 42 1.14 -14.38 -21.87
N GLU A 43 0.99 -15.69 -21.66
CA GLU A 43 0.21 -16.22 -20.53
C GLU A 43 0.79 -15.82 -19.16
N ARG A 44 2.13 -15.72 -19.07
CA ARG A 44 2.79 -15.21 -17.85
C ARG A 44 2.52 -13.72 -17.63
N GLU A 45 2.60 -12.91 -18.68
CA GLU A 45 2.29 -11.48 -18.63
C GLU A 45 0.82 -11.23 -18.23
N GLU A 46 -0.12 -11.99 -18.83
CA GLU A 46 -1.54 -11.91 -18.49
C GLU A 46 -1.78 -12.27 -17.00
N LYS A 47 -1.18 -13.37 -16.53
CA LYS A 47 -1.29 -13.77 -15.12
C LYS A 47 -0.67 -12.73 -14.17
N LEU A 48 0.49 -12.18 -14.54
CA LEU A 48 1.11 -11.14 -13.73
C LEU A 48 0.25 -9.87 -13.68
N PHE A 49 -0.33 -9.47 -14.81
CA PHE A 49 -1.25 -8.36 -14.89
C PHE A 49 -2.50 -8.56 -14.02
N ASP A 50 -3.13 -9.75 -14.10
CA ASP A 50 -4.30 -10.08 -13.29
C ASP A 50 -3.97 -10.10 -11.78
N THR A 51 -2.80 -10.64 -11.43
CA THR A 51 -2.31 -10.63 -10.05
C THR A 51 -2.10 -9.21 -9.56
N ARG A 52 -1.39 -8.36 -10.32
CA ARG A 52 -1.19 -6.94 -9.98
C ARG A 52 -2.52 -6.21 -9.79
N LYS A 53 -3.45 -6.40 -10.71
CA LYS A 53 -4.77 -5.78 -10.65
C LYS A 53 -5.51 -6.18 -9.37
N SER A 54 -5.48 -7.46 -9.00
CA SER A 54 -6.11 -7.96 -7.78
C SER A 54 -5.47 -7.37 -6.53
N GLU A 55 -4.14 -7.39 -6.42
CA GLU A 55 -3.39 -6.84 -5.29
C GLU A 55 -3.62 -5.32 -5.15
N TYR A 56 -3.62 -4.57 -6.26
CA TYR A 56 -3.89 -3.14 -6.25
C TYR A 56 -5.32 -2.82 -5.78
N GLN A 57 -6.30 -3.60 -6.20
CA GLN A 57 -7.70 -3.44 -5.77
C GLN A 57 -7.87 -3.73 -4.28
N GLU A 58 -7.26 -4.80 -3.78
CA GLU A 58 -7.34 -5.17 -2.35
C GLU A 58 -6.64 -4.12 -1.48
N TYR A 59 -5.44 -3.70 -1.87
CA TYR A 59 -4.74 -2.61 -1.19
C TYR A 59 -5.60 -1.36 -1.06
N PHE A 60 -6.22 -0.90 -2.15
CA PHE A 60 -7.08 0.28 -2.11
C PHE A 60 -8.25 0.11 -1.15
N LYS A 61 -8.92 -1.01 -1.22
CA LYS A 61 -10.08 -1.31 -0.38
C LYS A 61 -9.71 -1.31 1.11
N VAL A 62 -8.56 -1.91 1.45
CA VAL A 62 -8.08 -1.95 2.83
C VAL A 62 -7.64 -0.57 3.30
N MET A 63 -6.87 0.17 2.49
CA MET A 63 -6.37 1.51 2.83
C MET A 63 -7.50 2.53 2.95
N GLU A 64 -8.48 2.52 2.05
CA GLU A 64 -9.64 3.42 2.12
C GLU A 64 -10.46 3.14 3.38
N LYS A 65 -10.69 1.88 3.69
CA LYS A 65 -11.39 1.48 4.92
C LYS A 65 -10.62 1.91 6.16
N ALA A 66 -9.31 1.68 6.21
CA ALA A 66 -8.47 2.08 7.34
C ALA A 66 -8.44 3.61 7.53
N ALA A 67 -8.27 4.37 6.45
CA ALA A 67 -8.28 5.83 6.50
C ALA A 67 -9.62 6.40 7.00
N ARG A 68 -10.74 5.85 6.52
CA ARG A 68 -12.08 6.27 6.94
C ARG A 68 -12.33 5.97 8.41
N LEU A 69 -11.98 4.78 8.88
CA LEU A 69 -12.14 4.42 10.29
C LEU A 69 -11.25 5.28 11.19
N ALA A 70 -9.98 5.47 10.83
CA ALA A 70 -9.07 6.31 11.58
C ALA A 70 -9.57 7.76 11.70
N GLY A 71 -10.12 8.34 10.62
CA GLY A 71 -10.72 9.67 10.65
C GLY A 71 -11.93 9.75 11.57
N GLN A 72 -12.87 8.81 11.46
CA GLN A 72 -14.06 8.75 12.31
C GLN A 72 -13.71 8.53 13.79
N ASP A 73 -12.77 7.66 14.08
CA ASP A 73 -12.33 7.37 15.44
C ASP A 73 -11.60 8.57 16.05
N TYR A 74 -10.80 9.29 15.25
CA TYR A 74 -10.12 10.52 15.66
C TYR A 74 -11.11 11.64 15.98
N ASP A 75 -12.06 11.90 15.08
CA ASP A 75 -13.09 12.92 15.29
C ASP A 75 -13.94 12.63 16.52
N LYS A 76 -14.37 11.37 16.69
CA LYS A 76 -15.12 10.93 17.86
C LYS A 76 -14.31 11.07 19.14
N PHE A 77 -13.03 10.70 19.09
CA PHE A 77 -12.14 10.80 20.23
C PHE A 77 -12.03 12.26 20.71
N LEU A 78 -11.74 13.18 19.80
CA LEU A 78 -11.58 14.61 20.16
C LEU A 78 -12.90 15.30 20.54
N SER A 79 -14.01 14.95 19.85
CA SER A 79 -15.28 15.66 20.05
C SER A 79 -16.09 15.16 21.25
N SER A 80 -15.93 13.91 21.68
CA SER A 80 -16.71 13.35 22.79
C SER A 80 -15.88 12.58 23.81
N THR A 81 -15.11 11.59 23.37
CA THR A 81 -14.48 10.62 24.28
C THR A 81 -13.43 11.24 25.19
N LEU A 82 -12.57 12.09 24.66
CA LEU A 82 -11.54 12.79 25.42
C LEU A 82 -12.14 13.86 26.35
N PRO A 83 -13.06 14.75 25.91
CA PRO A 83 -13.75 15.68 26.80
C PRO A 83 -14.48 14.98 27.94
N GLU A 84 -15.22 13.90 27.66
CA GLU A 84 -15.93 13.14 28.69
C GLU A 84 -15.01 12.56 29.76
N ALA A 85 -13.90 11.88 29.30
CA ALA A 85 -12.92 11.31 30.22
C ALA A 85 -12.20 12.36 31.03
N SER A 86 -11.90 13.52 30.44
CA SER A 86 -11.26 14.65 31.11
C SER A 86 -12.19 15.33 32.11
N LEU A 87 -13.47 15.55 31.75
CA LEU A 87 -14.49 16.11 32.65
C LEU A 87 -14.74 15.19 33.85
N ARG A 88 -14.75 13.89 33.64
CA ARG A 88 -14.86 12.91 34.73
C ARG A 88 -13.66 12.99 35.66
N LEU A 89 -12.44 13.06 35.14
CA LEU A 89 -11.21 13.23 35.93
C LEU A 89 -11.27 14.47 36.80
N TYR A 90 -11.79 15.59 36.26
CA TYR A 90 -11.96 16.83 37.00
C TYR A 90 -13.04 16.74 38.08
N LYS A 91 -14.24 16.23 37.73
CA LYS A 91 -15.39 16.16 38.70
C LYS A 91 -15.12 15.21 39.84
N GLU A 92 -14.40 14.14 39.64
CA GLU A 92 -14.04 13.14 40.66
C GLU A 92 -12.73 13.49 41.40
N GLU A 93 -12.27 14.76 41.32
CA GLU A 93 -11.06 15.26 41.95
C GLU A 93 -9.83 14.36 41.77
N SER A 94 -9.67 13.81 40.53
CA SER A 94 -8.60 12.86 40.19
C SER A 94 -8.60 11.61 41.07
N SER A 95 -9.77 11.06 41.36
CA SER A 95 -9.85 9.77 42.06
C SER A 95 -9.05 8.67 41.33
N PRO A 96 -8.56 7.62 42.02
CA PRO A 96 -7.83 6.54 41.36
C PRO A 96 -8.62 5.91 40.19
N GLU A 97 -9.94 5.78 40.33
CA GLU A 97 -10.82 5.22 39.32
C GLU A 97 -10.91 6.12 38.07
N SER A 98 -11.02 7.45 38.27
CA SER A 98 -11.09 8.41 37.17
C SER A 98 -9.76 8.54 36.43
N ILE A 99 -8.62 8.44 37.14
CA ILE A 99 -7.28 8.39 36.57
C ILE A 99 -7.12 7.14 35.68
N VAL A 100 -7.49 5.97 36.20
CA VAL A 100 -7.42 4.71 35.45
C VAL A 100 -8.32 4.76 34.21
N HIS A 101 -9.54 5.29 34.36
CA HIS A 101 -10.45 5.45 33.20
C HIS A 101 -9.84 6.35 32.11
N TYR A 102 -9.29 7.51 32.49
CA TYR A 102 -8.63 8.42 31.56
C TYR A 102 -7.44 7.74 30.84
N GLN A 103 -6.58 7.04 31.60
CA GLN A 103 -5.44 6.32 31.03
C GLN A 103 -5.86 5.20 30.07
N ASN A 104 -6.89 4.44 30.41
CA ASN A 104 -7.44 3.41 29.53
C ASN A 104 -8.00 4.01 28.24
N THR A 105 -8.73 5.11 28.32
CA THR A 105 -9.28 5.83 27.17
C THR A 105 -8.17 6.26 26.20
N MET A 106 -7.06 6.83 26.73
CA MET A 106 -5.90 7.21 25.94
C MET A 106 -5.19 5.99 25.31
N SER A 107 -5.05 4.93 26.09
CA SER A 107 -4.39 3.68 25.64
C SER A 107 -5.20 2.99 24.53
N GLU A 108 -6.51 2.90 24.66
CA GLU A 108 -7.39 2.30 23.67
C GLU A 108 -7.37 3.07 22.35
N PHE A 109 -7.38 4.39 22.39
CA PHE A 109 -7.25 5.23 21.21
C PHE A 109 -5.92 5.00 20.49
N THR A 110 -4.79 5.04 21.23
CA THR A 110 -3.45 4.80 20.67
C THR A 110 -3.35 3.41 20.05
N LYS A 111 -3.87 2.39 20.76
CA LYS A 111 -3.89 1.00 20.29
C LYS A 111 -4.71 0.85 19.00
N GLY A 112 -5.89 1.47 18.92
CA GLY A 112 -6.73 1.44 17.73
C GLY A 112 -6.03 1.98 16.49
N ILE A 113 -5.32 3.10 16.61
CA ILE A 113 -4.52 3.67 15.52
C ILE A 113 -3.37 2.75 15.11
N GLN A 114 -2.64 2.18 16.08
CA GLN A 114 -1.55 1.25 15.80
C GLN A 114 -2.02 -0.03 15.10
N GLU A 115 -3.14 -0.60 15.54
CA GLU A 115 -3.74 -1.78 14.89
C GLU A 115 -4.19 -1.47 13.46
N GLY A 116 -4.79 -0.30 13.23
CA GLY A 116 -5.15 0.17 11.89
C GLY A 116 -3.93 0.27 10.97
N PHE A 117 -2.83 0.82 11.48
CA PHE A 117 -1.57 0.89 10.75
C PHE A 117 -0.96 -0.47 10.45
N GLN A 118 -0.92 -1.37 11.44
CA GLN A 118 -0.40 -2.73 11.26
C GLN A 118 -1.18 -3.49 10.18
N LYS A 119 -2.50 -3.38 10.16
CA LYS A 119 -3.33 -3.98 9.11
C LYS A 119 -3.00 -3.40 7.73
N ALA A 120 -2.90 -2.08 7.63
CA ALA A 120 -2.57 -1.41 6.37
C ALA A 120 -1.17 -1.80 5.85
N THR A 121 -0.16 -1.89 6.74
CA THR A 121 1.22 -2.28 6.36
C THR A 121 1.36 -3.77 6.06
N HIS A 122 0.54 -4.63 6.64
CA HIS A 122 0.55 -6.06 6.33
C HIS A 122 0.16 -6.30 4.86
N GLU A 123 -0.82 -5.59 4.34
CA GLU A 123 -1.25 -5.67 2.94
C GLU A 123 -0.18 -5.15 1.95
N LEU A 124 0.75 -4.31 2.41
CA LEU A 124 1.86 -3.84 1.57
C LEU A 124 2.83 -4.95 1.17
N VAL A 125 2.90 -6.06 1.92
CA VAL A 125 3.84 -7.16 1.63
C VAL A 125 3.50 -7.84 0.31
N GLY A 126 2.23 -8.19 0.09
CA GLY A 126 1.76 -8.78 -1.18
C GLY A 126 1.98 -7.84 -2.36
N LEU A 127 1.65 -6.57 -2.15
CA LEU A 127 1.81 -5.52 -3.15
C LEU A 127 3.26 -5.33 -3.59
N ARG A 128 4.22 -5.33 -2.65
CA ARG A 128 5.67 -5.19 -2.93
C ARG A 128 6.24 -6.30 -3.78
N ILE A 129 5.65 -7.50 -3.76
CA ILE A 129 6.12 -8.64 -4.57
C ILE A 129 5.80 -8.44 -6.05
N VAL A 130 4.70 -7.75 -6.36
CA VAL A 130 4.19 -7.65 -7.74
C VAL A 130 4.33 -6.26 -8.37
N CYS A 131 4.63 -5.23 -7.57
CA CYS A 131 4.76 -3.85 -8.04
C CYS A 131 6.12 -3.59 -8.70
N SER A 132 6.23 -2.45 -9.39
CA SER A 132 7.51 -1.94 -9.90
C SER A 132 8.35 -1.31 -8.78
N ASP A 133 9.66 -1.15 -9.02
CA ASP A 133 10.57 -0.44 -8.10
C ASP A 133 10.09 0.98 -7.83
N ALA A 134 9.57 1.68 -8.85
CA ALA A 134 9.03 3.03 -8.69
C ALA A 134 7.81 3.08 -7.75
N LEU A 135 6.93 2.10 -7.80
CA LEU A 135 5.82 1.99 -6.87
C LEU A 135 6.30 1.60 -5.48
N ALA A 136 7.27 0.68 -5.36
CA ALA A 136 7.87 0.29 -4.09
C ALA A 136 8.48 1.49 -3.36
N GLU A 137 9.20 2.37 -4.05
CA GLU A 137 9.74 3.60 -3.46
C GLU A 137 8.66 4.55 -2.92
N LEU A 138 7.54 4.68 -3.63
CA LEU A 138 6.41 5.50 -3.17
C LEU A 138 5.77 4.91 -1.92
N LEU A 139 5.63 3.57 -1.87
CA LEU A 139 5.10 2.86 -0.72
C LEU A 139 6.02 3.00 0.51
N ASP A 140 7.35 2.95 0.31
CA ASP A 140 8.32 3.14 1.39
C ASP A 140 8.26 4.56 1.97
N LYS A 141 8.13 5.58 1.11
CA LYS A 141 7.95 6.97 1.54
C LYS A 141 6.64 7.15 2.31
N PHE A 142 5.56 6.55 1.81
CA PHE A 142 4.25 6.58 2.46
C PHE A 142 4.32 5.94 3.86
N GLU A 143 4.91 4.76 3.97
CA GLU A 143 5.07 4.04 5.25
C GLU A 143 5.95 4.82 6.23
N SER A 144 7.07 5.42 5.76
CA SER A 144 7.95 6.23 6.58
C SER A 144 7.23 7.45 7.14
N LEU A 145 6.56 8.22 6.29
CA LEU A 145 5.83 9.41 6.70
C LEU A 145 4.68 9.06 7.67
N TYR A 146 4.00 7.94 7.44
CA TYR A 146 2.95 7.48 8.36
C TYR A 146 3.52 7.11 9.74
N LYS A 147 4.68 6.43 9.80
CA LYS A 147 5.38 6.13 11.06
C LYS A 147 5.79 7.40 11.80
N GLU A 148 6.25 8.42 11.07
CA GLU A 148 6.59 9.73 11.66
C GLU A 148 5.37 10.40 12.29
N ILE A 149 4.21 10.37 11.62
CA ILE A 149 2.94 10.88 12.16
C ILE A 149 2.56 10.12 13.44
N LEU A 150 2.65 8.78 13.43
CA LEU A 150 2.36 7.98 14.63
C LEU A 150 3.30 8.29 15.79
N ALA A 151 4.58 8.56 15.52
CA ALA A 151 5.57 8.91 16.55
C ALA A 151 5.27 10.26 17.22
N LEU A 152 4.54 11.17 16.56
CA LEU A 152 4.12 12.44 17.13
C LEU A 152 2.89 12.33 18.06
N GLN A 153 2.13 11.26 17.96
CA GLN A 153 0.88 11.08 18.70
C GLN A 153 1.02 11.23 20.22
N PRO A 154 2.02 10.63 20.90
CA PRO A 154 2.18 10.79 22.35
C PRO A 154 2.44 12.26 22.75
N MET A 155 3.22 12.99 21.94
CA MET A 155 3.49 14.39 22.19
C MET A 155 2.24 15.25 22.01
N MET A 156 1.47 15.01 20.95
CA MET A 156 0.17 15.66 20.75
C MET A 156 -0.78 15.44 21.95
N LEU A 157 -0.90 14.22 22.44
CA LEU A 157 -1.73 13.89 23.58
C LEU A 157 -1.23 14.55 24.88
N HIS A 158 0.09 14.69 25.05
CA HIS A 158 0.67 15.42 26.15
C HIS A 158 0.35 16.91 26.08
N GLU A 159 0.52 17.56 24.93
CA GLU A 159 0.17 18.96 24.70
C GLU A 159 -1.33 19.23 24.95
N ILE A 160 -2.21 18.36 24.47
CA ILE A 160 -3.65 18.43 24.73
C ILE A 160 -3.90 18.38 26.25
N LYS A 161 -3.26 17.47 26.97
CA LYS A 161 -3.41 17.37 28.43
C LYS A 161 -2.96 18.67 29.13
N GLU A 162 -1.84 19.26 28.72
CA GLU A 162 -1.33 20.52 29.27
C GLU A 162 -2.25 21.71 28.97
N SER A 163 -3.00 21.67 27.84
CA SER A 163 -3.99 22.73 27.50
C SER A 163 -5.29 22.65 28.30
N MET A 164 -5.53 21.54 28.99
CA MET A 164 -6.72 21.36 29.82
C MET A 164 -6.54 22.05 31.20
N THR A 165 -6.96 23.29 31.28
CA THR A 165 -6.94 24.07 32.52
C THR A 165 -8.26 23.95 33.29
N PRO A 166 -8.31 24.29 34.62
CA PRO A 166 -9.56 24.35 35.35
C PRO A 166 -10.60 25.28 34.70
N GLU A 167 -10.17 26.37 34.09
CA GLU A 167 -11.02 27.34 33.39
C GLU A 167 -11.69 26.71 32.17
N SER A 168 -10.99 25.85 31.39
CA SER A 168 -11.57 25.15 30.25
C SER A 168 -12.66 24.15 30.64
N PHE A 169 -12.56 23.55 31.84
CA PHE A 169 -13.61 22.68 32.37
C PHE A 169 -14.84 23.45 32.85
N ILE A 170 -14.66 24.67 33.34
CA ILE A 170 -15.75 25.53 33.80
C ILE A 170 -16.51 26.15 32.62
N SER A 171 -15.77 26.61 31.59
CA SER A 171 -16.37 27.20 30.38
C SER A 171 -16.95 26.16 29.43
N GLY A 172 -16.48 24.90 29.48
CA GLY A 172 -16.79 23.86 28.51
C GLY A 172 -16.13 24.08 27.16
N GLU A 173 -15.21 25.05 27.05
CA GLU A 173 -14.44 25.35 25.84
C GLU A 173 -13.08 24.68 25.91
N PHE A 174 -12.92 23.60 25.12
CA PHE A 174 -11.65 22.89 24.99
C PHE A 174 -10.96 23.30 23.69
N ASN A 175 -9.78 23.86 23.80
CA ASN A 175 -8.92 24.09 22.63
C ASN A 175 -7.95 22.91 22.48
N PHE A 176 -8.23 22.06 21.50
CA PHE A 176 -7.38 20.92 21.17
C PHE A 176 -6.36 21.22 20.07
N GLU A 177 -6.30 22.46 19.56
CA GLU A 177 -5.35 22.85 18.53
C GLU A 177 -3.96 23.05 19.16
N THR A 178 -3.12 22.03 19.02
CA THR A 178 -1.75 22.04 19.54
C THR A 178 -0.74 22.18 18.41
N PRO A 179 0.50 22.68 18.68
CA PRO A 179 1.57 22.76 17.68
C PRO A 179 1.85 21.42 17.01
N THR A 180 1.84 20.33 17.78
CA THR A 180 2.04 18.98 17.25
C THR A 180 0.88 18.54 16.36
N GLN A 181 -0.35 18.87 16.71
CA GLN A 181 -1.52 18.59 15.87
C GLN A 181 -1.44 19.33 14.53
N VAL A 182 -1.09 20.61 14.54
CA VAL A 182 -0.89 21.38 13.28
C VAL A 182 0.15 20.73 12.40
N LYS A 183 1.29 20.31 12.97
CA LYS A 183 2.33 19.57 12.24
C LYS A 183 1.80 18.25 11.67
N MET A 184 1.04 17.47 12.45
CA MET A 184 0.44 16.20 11.98
C MET A 184 -0.53 16.42 10.83
N VAL A 185 -1.31 17.52 10.85
CA VAL A 185 -2.23 17.90 9.76
C VAL A 185 -1.45 18.23 8.47
N GLU A 186 -0.34 18.95 8.57
CA GLU A 186 0.53 19.23 7.40
C GLU A 186 1.12 17.94 6.82
N MET A 187 1.69 17.08 7.67
CA MET A 187 2.17 15.76 7.25
C MET A 187 1.06 14.88 6.67
N GLY A 188 -0.17 15.01 7.17
CA GLY A 188 -1.34 14.35 6.61
C GLY A 188 -1.65 14.79 5.17
N LYS A 189 -1.44 16.06 4.83
CA LYS A 189 -1.55 16.55 3.44
C LYS A 189 -0.50 15.92 2.52
N ASP A 190 0.75 15.84 3.00
CA ASP A 190 1.83 15.19 2.26
C ASP A 190 1.54 13.69 2.05
N LEU A 191 0.98 13.03 3.06
CA LEU A 191 0.51 11.65 2.95
C LEU A 191 -0.58 11.50 1.88
N GLY A 192 -1.49 12.48 1.78
CA GLY A 192 -2.50 12.55 0.72
C GLY A 192 -1.87 12.66 -0.67
N LEU A 193 -0.87 13.52 -0.84
CA LEU A 193 -0.13 13.65 -2.11
C LEU A 193 0.60 12.36 -2.50
N LEU A 194 1.23 11.69 -1.53
CA LEU A 194 1.86 10.38 -1.76
C LEU A 194 0.84 9.32 -2.17
N ARG A 195 -0.33 9.29 -1.52
CA ARG A 195 -1.42 8.39 -1.91
C ARG A 195 -1.84 8.60 -3.36
N ASP A 196 -2.02 9.85 -3.78
CA ASP A 196 -2.40 10.16 -5.15
C ASP A 196 -1.31 9.79 -6.15
N ALA A 197 -0.03 9.95 -5.80
CA ALA A 197 1.10 9.50 -6.60
C ALA A 197 1.13 7.96 -6.74
N ILE A 198 0.87 7.22 -5.65
CA ILE A 198 0.74 5.76 -5.64
C ILE A 198 -0.39 5.33 -6.59
N ILE A 199 -1.56 5.96 -6.50
CA ILE A 199 -2.70 5.68 -7.38
C ILE A 199 -2.32 5.89 -8.85
N LYS A 200 -1.68 7.01 -9.14
CA LYS A 200 -1.25 7.34 -10.50
C LYS A 200 -0.25 6.31 -11.04
N GLN A 201 0.70 5.89 -10.21
CA GLN A 201 1.70 4.87 -10.57
C GLN A 201 1.03 3.51 -10.84
N MET A 202 0.13 3.05 -9.96
CA MET A 202 -0.62 1.81 -10.15
C MET A 202 -1.44 1.81 -11.44
N ARG A 203 -2.12 2.94 -11.75
CA ARG A 203 -2.85 3.09 -13.01
C ARG A 203 -1.94 2.99 -14.22
N SER A 204 -0.75 3.61 -14.15
CA SER A 204 0.26 3.53 -15.21
C SER A 204 0.72 2.09 -15.44
N GLU A 205 0.97 1.33 -14.38
CA GLU A 205 1.39 -0.08 -14.46
C GLU A 205 0.30 -1.02 -15.00
N LEU A 206 -0.96 -0.64 -14.83
CA LEU A 206 -2.11 -1.33 -15.42
C LEU A 206 -2.44 -0.81 -16.85
N GLY A 207 -1.60 0.05 -17.44
CA GLY A 207 -1.77 0.55 -18.80
C GLY A 207 -2.87 1.61 -18.95
N TYR A 208 -3.41 2.14 -17.87
CA TYR A 208 -4.33 3.28 -17.94
C TYR A 208 -3.54 4.55 -18.22
N LYS A 209 -3.79 5.18 -19.37
CA LYS A 209 -3.20 6.49 -19.69
C LYS A 209 -3.75 7.53 -18.70
N SER A 210 -2.84 8.25 -18.06
CA SER A 210 -3.15 9.42 -17.22
C SER A 210 -3.54 10.60 -18.06
#